data_b4ac29a73eb4dc09d22f1d144312ea78
#
_entry.id   b4ac29a73eb4dc09d22f1d144312ea78
#
_cell.length_a   1.000
_cell.length_b   1.000
_cell.length_c   1.000
_cell.angle_alpha   90.00
_cell.angle_beta   90.00
_cell.angle_gamma   90.00
#
_symmetry.space_group_name_H-M   'P 1'
#
loop_
_entity.id
_entity.type
_entity.pdbx_description
1 polymer ?
#
loop_
_entity_poly.entity_id
_entity_poly.type
_entity_poly.pdbx_seq_one_letter_code
_entity_poly.pdbx_strand_id
1 'polypeptide(L)' 'MFTKVNYYMVNLMENEDVAQIMKMASRHNIVAVHKIGVYEDTQQDELFCKGRWIDMYRFTKELNKVRTTKK' A
#
# COMPACT_ATOMS: atom_id res chain seq x y z
N MET A 1 -0.38 24.20 8.86
CA MET A 1 -1.23 23.47 7.95
C MET A 1 -0.50 22.28 7.38
N PHE A 2 -1.04 21.09 7.56
CA PHE A 2 -0.29 19.88 7.22
C PHE A 2 -0.91 19.19 6.04
N THR A 3 -0.73 19.81 4.88
CA THR A 3 -1.22 19.26 3.64
C THR A 3 -0.10 18.63 2.83
N LYS A 4 1.08 18.51 3.44
CA LYS A 4 2.22 17.97 2.73
C LYS A 4 1.96 16.54 2.30
N VAL A 5 2.22 16.27 1.03
CA VAL A 5 2.03 14.95 0.44
C VAL A 5 3.39 14.29 0.30
N ASN A 6 3.45 13.04 0.72
CA ASN A 6 4.67 12.25 0.63
C ASN A 6 4.43 11.02 -0.22
N TYR A 7 5.52 10.39 -0.62
CA TYR A 7 5.47 9.18 -1.42
C TYR A 7 5.98 8.01 -0.59
N TYR A 8 5.29 6.88 -0.71
CA TYR A 8 5.61 5.70 0.07
C TYR A 8 5.55 4.49 -0.85
N MET A 9 6.28 3.45 -0.48
CA MET A 9 6.20 2.19 -1.20
C MET A 9 5.81 1.09 -0.23
N VAL A 10 4.83 0.27 -0.63
CA VAL A 10 4.39 -0.87 0.14
C VAL A 10 4.67 -2.12 -0.66
N ASN A 11 5.41 -3.05 -0.07
CA ASN A 11 5.63 -4.35 -0.70
C ASN A 11 4.43 -5.24 -0.47
N LEU A 12 3.97 -5.87 -1.54
CA LEU A 12 2.83 -6.76 -1.46
C LEU A 12 3.32 -8.19 -1.32
N MET A 13 2.59 -8.96 -0.55
CA MET A 13 2.93 -10.36 -0.34
C MET A 13 2.24 -11.22 -1.37
N GLU A 14 2.76 -12.43 -1.56
CA GLU A 14 2.09 -13.39 -2.40
C GLU A 14 0.70 -13.66 -1.87
N ASN A 15 -0.23 -13.86 -2.79
CA ASN A 15 -1.61 -14.19 -2.46
C ASN A 15 -2.40 -13.05 -1.85
N GLU A 16 -1.85 -11.84 -1.85
CA GLU A 16 -2.64 -10.68 -1.44
C GLU A 16 -3.47 -10.17 -2.61
N ASP A 17 -4.69 -9.75 -2.31
CA ASP A 17 -5.57 -9.18 -3.32
C ASP A 17 -5.22 -7.72 -3.53
N VAL A 18 -4.50 -7.45 -4.61
CA VAL A 18 -4.02 -6.11 -4.90
C VAL A 18 -5.18 -5.14 -5.06
N ALA A 19 -6.24 -5.57 -5.76
CA ALA A 19 -7.39 -4.69 -5.99
C ALA A 19 -8.04 -4.28 -4.67
N GLN A 20 -8.13 -5.20 -3.73
CA GLN A 20 -8.72 -4.91 -2.44
C GLN A 20 -7.85 -3.95 -1.64
N ILE A 21 -6.53 -4.14 -1.71
CA ILE A 21 -5.61 -3.24 -1.00
C ILE A 21 -5.66 -1.84 -1.61
N MET A 22 -5.80 -1.75 -2.93
CA MET A 22 -5.92 -0.45 -3.57
C MET A 22 -7.23 0.24 -3.19
N LYS A 23 -8.31 -0.52 -3.04
CA LYS A 23 -9.55 0.06 -2.54
C LYS A 23 -9.38 0.58 -1.11
N MET A 24 -8.67 -0.18 -0.31
CA MET A 24 -8.39 0.24 1.07
C MET A 24 -7.62 1.56 1.07
N ALA A 25 -6.60 1.66 0.24
CA ALA A 25 -5.82 2.90 0.14
C ALA A 25 -6.71 4.06 -0.28
N SER A 26 -7.60 3.83 -1.24
CA SER A 26 -8.50 4.87 -1.71
C SER A 26 -9.42 5.37 -0.61
N ARG A 27 -9.87 4.47 0.27
CA ARG A 27 -10.72 4.89 1.38
C ARG A 27 -10.00 5.80 2.37
N HIS A 28 -8.67 5.74 2.37
CA HIS A 28 -7.86 6.61 3.22
C HIS A 28 -7.28 7.78 2.45
N ASN A 29 -7.84 8.10 1.29
CA ASN A 29 -7.38 9.22 0.47
C ASN A 29 -5.94 9.05 0.00
N ILE A 30 -5.54 7.81 -0.21
CA ILE A 30 -4.22 7.48 -0.73
C ILE A 30 -4.35 7.12 -2.21
N VAL A 31 -3.55 7.76 -3.04
CA VAL A 31 -3.47 7.39 -4.44
C VAL A 31 -2.40 6.31 -4.57
N ALA A 32 -2.81 5.17 -5.09
CA ALA A 32 -1.92 4.01 -5.17
C ALA A 32 -1.80 3.52 -6.60
N VAL A 33 -0.58 3.16 -6.98
CA VAL A 33 -0.28 2.61 -8.29
C VAL A 33 0.43 1.28 -8.10
N HIS A 34 -0.10 0.25 -8.73
CA HIS A 34 0.49 -1.08 -8.66
C HIS A 34 1.57 -1.23 -9.74
N LYS A 35 2.73 -1.65 -9.32
CA LYS A 35 3.84 -1.91 -10.23
C LYS A 35 4.46 -3.25 -9.92
N ILE A 36 5.10 -3.83 -10.92
CA ILE A 36 5.84 -5.07 -10.75
C ILE A 36 7.31 -4.74 -10.86
N GLY A 37 8.03 -4.93 -9.75
CA GLY A 37 9.46 -4.74 -9.74
C GLY A 37 10.17 -6.03 -10.08
N VAL A 38 11.23 -5.93 -10.86
CA VAL A 38 12.03 -7.09 -11.22
C VAL A 38 13.40 -6.91 -10.58
N TYR A 39 13.75 -7.83 -9.70
CA TYR A 39 15.01 -7.78 -8.99
C TYR A 39 15.73 -9.10 -9.23
N GLU A 40 16.77 -9.03 -10.06
CA GLU A 40 17.46 -10.23 -10.53
C GLU A 40 16.45 -11.11 -11.24
N ASP A 41 16.21 -12.31 -10.77
CA ASP A 41 15.24 -13.18 -11.43
C ASP A 41 13.92 -13.25 -10.67
N THR A 42 13.69 -12.30 -9.78
CA THR A 42 12.52 -12.32 -8.92
C THR A 42 11.61 -11.16 -9.27
N GLN A 43 10.32 -11.45 -9.40
CA GLN A 43 9.30 -10.42 -9.55
C GLN A 43 8.63 -10.17 -8.23
N GLN A 44 8.39 -8.90 -7.94
CA GLN A 44 7.74 -8.52 -6.70
C GLN A 44 6.70 -7.46 -6.98
N ASP A 45 5.50 -7.66 -6.46
CA ASP A 45 4.45 -6.67 -6.57
C ASP A 45 4.69 -5.55 -5.58
N GLU A 46 4.59 -4.33 -6.07
CA GLU A 46 4.83 -3.14 -5.28
C GLU A 46 3.69 -2.16 -5.46
N LEU A 47 3.34 -1.50 -4.38
CA LEU A 47 2.31 -0.48 -4.41
C LEU A 47 2.95 0.86 -4.09
N PHE A 48 2.93 1.77 -5.06
CA PHE A 48 3.47 3.11 -4.86
C PHE A 48 2.33 4.01 -4.44
N CYS A 49 2.46 4.60 -3.27
CA CYS A 49 1.41 5.36 -2.63
C CYS A 49 1.78 6.81 -2.50
N LYS A 50 0.79 7.67 -2.65
CA LYS A 50 0.96 9.11 -2.51
C LYS A 50 -0.13 9.62 -1.60
N GLY A 51 0.26 10.30 -0.52
CA GLY A 51 -0.70 10.82 0.41
C GLY A 51 -0.04 11.48 1.60
N ARG A 52 -0.87 11.99 2.51
CA ARG A 52 -0.37 12.57 3.74
C ARG A 52 0.08 11.46 4.69
N TRP A 53 1.05 11.80 5.54
CA TRP A 53 1.59 10.79 6.44
C TRP A 53 0.52 10.20 7.37
N ILE A 54 -0.44 11.02 7.80
CA ILE A 54 -1.48 10.53 8.70
C ILE A 54 -2.39 9.53 7.99
N ASP A 55 -2.67 9.78 6.72
CA ASP A 55 -3.49 8.86 5.94
C ASP A 55 -2.73 7.56 5.68
N MET A 56 -1.43 7.65 5.41
CA MET A 56 -0.60 6.46 5.24
C MET A 56 -0.52 5.66 6.52
N TYR A 57 -0.41 6.35 7.65
CA TYR A 57 -0.36 5.67 8.94
C TYR A 57 -1.64 4.85 9.16
N ARG A 58 -2.79 5.47 8.89
CA ARG A 58 -4.06 4.78 9.07
C ARG A 58 -4.22 3.62 8.08
N PHE A 59 -3.80 3.84 6.85
CA PHE A 59 -3.86 2.81 5.83
C PHE A 59 -2.99 1.61 6.20
N THR A 60 -1.74 1.86 6.58
CA THR A 60 -0.84 0.76 6.91
C THR A 60 -1.29 0.05 8.17
N LYS A 61 -1.90 0.77 9.10
CA LYS A 61 -2.42 0.15 10.30
C LYS A 61 -3.56 -0.83 9.96
N GLU A 62 -4.46 -0.42 9.08
CA GLU A 62 -5.53 -1.30 8.65
C GLU A 62 -4.98 -2.48 7.86
N LEU A 63 -4.01 -2.23 7.00
CA LEU A 63 -3.41 -3.28 6.20
C LEU A 63 -2.75 -4.33 7.10
N ASN A 64 -2.01 -3.89 8.10
CA ASN A 64 -1.37 -4.81 9.02
C ASN A 64 -2.39 -5.62 9.80
N LYS A 65 -3.51 -5.00 10.15
CA LYS A 65 -4.58 -5.70 10.85
C LYS A 65 -5.15 -6.82 9.99
N VAL A 66 -5.37 -6.54 8.71
CA VAL A 66 -5.86 -7.56 7.80
C VAL A 66 -4.84 -8.68 7.64
N ARG A 67 -3.55 -8.32 7.53
CA ARG A 67 -2.50 -9.31 7.36
C ARG A 67 -2.37 -10.23 8.58
N THR A 68 -2.56 -9.69 9.77
CA THR A 68 -2.40 -10.50 10.98
C THR A 68 -3.61 -11.36 11.25
N THR A 69 -4.79 -10.99 10.78
CA THR A 69 -5.98 -11.81 11.00
C THR A 69 -6.19 -12.86 9.93
N LYS A 70 -5.45 -12.74 8.83
CA LYS A 70 -5.58 -13.67 7.73
C LYS A 70 -4.60 -14.82 7.93
N LYS A 71 -5.13 -15.96 8.11
CA LYS A 71 -4.30 -17.14 8.33
C LYS A 71 -4.41 -18.08 7.14
#